data_32ae2f522cb79955a2ff7730536f03a1
#
_entry.id   32ae2f522cb79955a2ff7730536f03a1
#
_cell.length_a   1.000
_cell.length_b   1.000
_cell.length_c   1.000
_cell.angle_alpha   90.00
_cell.angle_beta   90.00
_cell.angle_gamma   90.00
#
_symmetry.space_group_name_H-M   'P 1'
#
loop_
_entity.id
_entity.type
_entity.pdbx_description
1 polymer ?
#
loop_
_entity_poly.entity_id
_entity_poly.type
_entity_poly.pdbx_seq_one_letter_code
_entity_poly.pdbx_strand_id
1 'polypeptide(L)'
;MMIDTRFPVYSLLERAADLLVHILGLLALGCGVMWLVHTALLSHAAVETGVTLLYCGGILGTCLSSAAYNFCPSCRLKGGLQRVDQSVIFIAIAATYTPFILLGGRGMASRWFCGLLWAMALAGVVLKMGFFTWSRRFHVMPYLCVAWVFFLCPDPPVWRLPGTTFPLLVLGLVFYCIGVVFYMRPRMPFSNVLWHVMVVLGAGTHMAAVGALLLYCARTPPMG
;
A
#
# COMPACT_ATOMS: atom_id res chain seq x y z
N MET A 1 33.72 -12.01 -10.05
CA MET A 1 32.36 -11.46 -9.95
C MET A 1 32.33 -10.56 -8.71
N MET A 2 32.43 -9.23 -8.87
CA MET A 2 32.41 -8.31 -7.72
C MET A 2 31.00 -8.31 -7.14
N ILE A 3 30.90 -8.68 -5.86
CA ILE A 3 29.65 -8.57 -5.11
C ILE A 3 29.38 -7.08 -4.92
N ASP A 4 28.30 -6.56 -5.47
CA ASP A 4 27.88 -5.17 -5.28
C ASP A 4 27.39 -4.99 -3.84
N THR A 5 28.25 -4.48 -2.99
CA THR A 5 28.02 -4.30 -1.54
C THR A 5 26.90 -3.30 -1.21
N ARG A 6 26.31 -2.64 -2.21
CA ARG A 6 25.20 -1.71 -2.05
C ARG A 6 23.87 -2.43 -1.73
N PHE A 7 23.75 -3.72 -2.06
CA PHE A 7 22.54 -4.51 -1.83
C PHE A 7 22.75 -5.55 -0.73
N PRO A 8 21.73 -5.82 0.12
CA PRO A 8 21.81 -6.87 1.12
C PRO A 8 22.03 -8.24 0.45
N VAL A 9 22.88 -9.06 1.07
CA VAL A 9 23.09 -10.46 0.66
C VAL A 9 22.23 -11.35 1.56
N TYR A 10 21.28 -12.05 0.95
CA TYR A 10 20.39 -12.99 1.64
C TYR A 10 20.82 -14.43 1.39
N SER A 11 20.64 -15.32 2.38
CA SER A 11 20.85 -16.75 2.23
C SER A 11 19.86 -17.36 1.21
N LEU A 12 20.15 -18.57 0.71
CA LEU A 12 19.24 -19.27 -0.19
C LEU A 12 17.87 -19.53 0.46
N LEU A 13 17.87 -19.84 1.76
CA LEU A 13 16.64 -20.09 2.51
C LEU A 13 15.80 -18.81 2.66
N GLU A 14 16.42 -17.67 2.94
CA GLU A 14 15.72 -16.37 3.00
C GLU A 14 15.13 -16.00 1.64
N ARG A 15 15.87 -16.22 0.53
CA ARG A 15 15.36 -15.98 -0.83
C ARG A 15 14.18 -16.88 -1.18
N ALA A 16 14.25 -18.16 -0.82
CA ALA A 16 13.16 -19.10 -1.05
C ALA A 16 11.91 -18.74 -0.24
N ALA A 17 12.10 -18.37 1.03
CA ALA A 17 11.01 -17.91 1.88
C ALA A 17 10.39 -16.60 1.35
N ASP A 18 11.21 -15.66 0.91
CA ASP A 18 10.74 -14.40 0.34
C ASP A 18 9.96 -14.61 -0.97
N LEU A 19 10.43 -15.51 -1.83
CA LEU A 19 9.72 -15.91 -3.04
C LEU A 19 8.35 -16.53 -2.71
N LEU A 20 8.29 -17.40 -1.72
CA LEU A 20 7.03 -18.01 -1.28
C LEU A 20 6.05 -16.95 -0.79
N VAL A 21 6.50 -15.99 0.01
CA VAL A 21 5.65 -14.87 0.48
C VAL A 21 5.12 -14.04 -0.68
N HIS A 22 5.96 -13.74 -1.68
CA HIS A 22 5.52 -12.99 -2.87
C HIS A 22 4.50 -13.77 -3.71
N ILE A 23 4.72 -15.08 -3.91
CA ILE A 23 3.76 -15.93 -4.66
C ILE A 23 2.42 -16.00 -3.91
N LEU A 24 2.43 -16.37 -2.64
CA LEU A 24 1.21 -16.49 -1.83
C LEU A 24 0.50 -15.15 -1.67
N GLY A 25 1.27 -14.08 -1.45
CA GLY A 25 0.74 -12.72 -1.36
C GLY A 25 0.09 -12.27 -2.67
N LEU A 26 0.74 -12.49 -3.81
CA LEU A 26 0.20 -12.12 -5.11
C LEU A 26 -1.07 -12.91 -5.44
N LEU A 27 -1.12 -14.21 -5.13
CA LEU A 27 -2.32 -15.04 -5.30
C LEU A 27 -3.46 -14.56 -4.40
N ALA A 28 -3.21 -14.39 -3.11
CA ALA A 28 -4.23 -13.96 -2.14
C ALA A 28 -4.78 -12.57 -2.45
N LEU A 29 -3.89 -11.60 -2.68
CA LEU A 29 -4.28 -10.23 -3.02
C LEU A 29 -4.90 -10.15 -4.42
N GLY A 30 -4.45 -10.96 -5.37
CA GLY A 30 -5.06 -11.07 -6.70
C GLY A 30 -6.51 -11.58 -6.64
N CYS A 31 -6.79 -12.62 -5.85
CA CYS A 31 -8.15 -13.07 -5.59
C CYS A 31 -9.00 -11.97 -4.94
N GLY A 32 -8.45 -11.27 -3.96
CA GLY A 32 -9.12 -10.14 -3.33
C GLY A 32 -9.40 -8.98 -4.28
N VAL A 33 -8.47 -8.66 -5.19
CA VAL A 33 -8.68 -7.67 -6.25
C VAL A 33 -9.84 -8.08 -7.15
N MET A 34 -9.89 -9.32 -7.60
CA MET A 34 -11.01 -9.82 -8.42
C MET A 34 -12.34 -9.68 -7.68
N TRP A 35 -12.37 -10.04 -6.41
CA TRP A 35 -13.58 -9.90 -5.59
C TRP A 35 -14.00 -8.44 -5.42
N LEU A 36 -13.07 -7.51 -5.13
CA LEU A 36 -13.38 -6.08 -4.99
C LEU A 36 -13.88 -5.48 -6.30
N VAL A 37 -13.22 -5.77 -7.41
CA VAL A 37 -13.64 -5.27 -8.73
C VAL A 37 -15.03 -5.79 -9.08
N HIS A 38 -15.29 -7.09 -8.89
CA HIS A 38 -16.62 -7.67 -9.10
C HIS A 38 -17.68 -6.97 -8.23
N THR A 39 -17.39 -6.76 -6.92
CA THR A 39 -18.31 -6.08 -6.00
C THR A 39 -18.58 -4.64 -6.43
N ALA A 40 -17.55 -3.90 -6.86
CA ALA A 40 -17.69 -2.52 -7.32
C ALA A 40 -18.49 -2.43 -8.64
N LEU A 41 -18.30 -3.37 -9.56
CA LEU A 41 -19.06 -3.40 -10.82
C LEU A 41 -20.55 -3.69 -10.59
N LEU A 42 -20.89 -4.45 -9.57
CA LEU A 42 -22.29 -4.73 -9.21
C LEU A 42 -23.02 -3.50 -8.62
N SER A 43 -22.29 -2.51 -8.12
CA SER A 43 -22.90 -1.26 -7.62
C SER A 43 -23.42 -0.35 -8.73
N HIS A 44 -22.96 -0.56 -9.98
CA HIS A 44 -23.24 0.28 -11.15
C HIS A 44 -22.87 1.77 -10.94
N ALA A 45 -22.13 2.10 -9.89
CA ALA A 45 -21.68 3.46 -9.58
C ALA A 45 -20.26 3.70 -10.11
N ALA A 46 -20.13 4.62 -11.04
CA ALA A 46 -18.84 4.93 -11.71
C ALA A 46 -17.76 5.37 -10.70
N VAL A 47 -18.12 6.12 -9.65
CA VAL A 47 -17.19 6.58 -8.63
C VAL A 47 -16.65 5.40 -7.81
N GLU A 48 -17.54 4.50 -7.35
CA GLU A 48 -17.15 3.31 -6.58
C GLU A 48 -16.21 2.41 -7.38
N THR A 49 -16.56 2.17 -8.65
CA THR A 49 -15.72 1.40 -9.58
C THR A 49 -14.36 2.07 -9.79
N GLY A 50 -14.35 3.38 -10.04
CA GLY A 50 -13.12 4.14 -10.31
C GLY A 50 -12.15 4.13 -9.13
N VAL A 51 -12.63 4.41 -7.90
CA VAL A 51 -11.76 4.40 -6.71
C VAL A 51 -11.30 2.99 -6.35
N THR A 52 -12.12 1.97 -6.60
CA THR A 52 -11.75 0.57 -6.39
C THR A 52 -10.64 0.13 -7.35
N LEU A 53 -10.77 0.46 -8.65
CA LEU A 53 -9.73 0.16 -9.64
C LEU A 53 -8.42 0.88 -9.31
N LEU A 54 -8.49 2.14 -8.86
CA LEU A 54 -7.32 2.90 -8.43
C LEU A 54 -6.63 2.23 -7.24
N TYR A 55 -7.39 1.81 -6.22
CA TYR A 55 -6.88 1.05 -5.07
C TYR A 55 -6.22 -0.26 -5.50
N CYS A 56 -6.92 -1.05 -6.31
CA CYS A 56 -6.41 -2.34 -6.82
C CYS A 56 -5.12 -2.15 -7.64
N GLY A 57 -5.05 -1.11 -8.48
CA GLY A 57 -3.85 -0.76 -9.22
C GLY A 57 -2.67 -0.42 -8.32
N GLY A 58 -2.89 0.33 -7.23
CA GLY A 58 -1.86 0.64 -6.23
C GLY A 58 -1.31 -0.61 -5.54
N ILE A 59 -2.19 -1.52 -5.08
CA ILE A 59 -1.78 -2.78 -4.43
C ILE A 59 -1.02 -3.69 -5.39
N LEU A 60 -1.56 -3.93 -6.60
CA LEU A 60 -0.88 -4.77 -7.59
C LEU A 60 0.45 -4.15 -8.03
N GLY A 61 0.48 -2.83 -8.23
CA GLY A 61 1.71 -2.11 -8.56
C GLY A 61 2.80 -2.31 -7.51
N THR A 62 2.45 -2.25 -6.22
CA THR A 62 3.38 -2.51 -5.11
C THR A 62 3.88 -3.95 -5.12
N CYS A 63 2.99 -4.94 -5.26
CA CYS A 63 3.37 -6.35 -5.29
C CYS A 63 4.31 -6.65 -6.48
N LEU A 64 3.97 -6.16 -7.67
CA LEU A 64 4.74 -6.41 -8.88
C LEU A 64 6.10 -5.70 -8.87
N SER A 65 6.16 -4.44 -8.43
CA SER A 65 7.42 -3.69 -8.33
C SER A 65 8.36 -4.30 -7.29
N SER A 66 7.81 -4.73 -6.14
CA SER A 66 8.56 -5.42 -5.10
C SER A 66 9.12 -6.75 -5.58
N ALA A 67 8.31 -7.58 -6.23
CA ALA A 67 8.77 -8.83 -6.84
C ALA A 67 9.86 -8.57 -7.90
N ALA A 68 9.65 -7.61 -8.80
CA ALA A 68 10.61 -7.24 -9.82
C ALA A 68 11.96 -6.81 -9.22
N TYR A 69 11.96 -6.01 -8.16
CA TYR A 69 13.19 -5.60 -7.48
C TYR A 69 13.87 -6.75 -6.74
N ASN A 70 13.12 -7.53 -5.94
CA ASN A 70 13.71 -8.55 -5.06
C ASN A 70 14.28 -9.73 -5.87
N PHE A 71 13.63 -10.13 -6.97
CA PHE A 71 14.08 -11.26 -7.79
C PHE A 71 14.96 -10.86 -8.98
N CYS A 72 15.18 -9.55 -9.22
CA CYS A 72 16.15 -9.11 -10.22
C CYS A 72 17.56 -9.55 -9.81
N PRO A 73 18.30 -10.25 -10.70
CA PRO A 73 19.73 -10.49 -10.49
C PRO A 73 20.47 -9.17 -10.31
N SER A 74 21.66 -9.21 -9.67
CA SER A 74 22.52 -8.04 -9.56
C SER A 74 22.90 -7.53 -10.95
N CYS A 75 22.20 -6.53 -11.46
CA CYS A 75 22.36 -5.97 -12.79
C CYS A 75 22.19 -4.44 -12.73
N ARG A 76 22.50 -3.76 -13.83
CA ARG A 76 22.35 -2.30 -13.94
C ARG A 76 20.93 -1.81 -13.66
N LEU A 77 19.92 -2.65 -13.91
CA LEU A 77 18.49 -2.32 -13.70
C LEU A 77 18.07 -2.35 -12.22
N LYS A 78 18.80 -3.10 -11.37
CA LYS A 78 18.41 -3.30 -9.96
C LYS A 78 18.22 -1.99 -9.18
N GLY A 79 19.11 -1.02 -9.40
CA GLY A 79 18.99 0.30 -8.77
C GLY A 79 17.76 1.09 -9.24
N GLY A 80 17.40 0.98 -10.51
CA GLY A 80 16.17 1.56 -11.05
C GLY A 80 14.93 0.90 -10.49
N LEU A 81 14.90 -0.45 -10.46
CA LEU A 81 13.80 -1.22 -9.89
C LEU A 81 13.60 -0.91 -8.39
N GLN A 82 14.67 -0.72 -7.63
CA GLN A 82 14.58 -0.31 -6.22
C GLN A 82 13.93 1.06 -6.05
N ARG A 83 14.24 2.02 -6.93
CA ARG A 83 13.58 3.34 -6.92
C ARG A 83 12.10 3.23 -7.24
N VAL A 84 11.75 2.44 -8.25
CA VAL A 84 10.35 2.20 -8.63
C VAL A 84 9.60 1.54 -7.48
N ASP A 85 10.11 0.44 -6.93
CA ASP A 85 9.52 -0.27 -5.78
C ASP A 85 9.25 0.67 -4.61
N GLN A 86 10.21 1.51 -4.24
CA GLN A 86 10.04 2.47 -3.17
C GLN A 86 9.10 3.64 -3.52
N SER A 87 9.00 4.02 -4.79
CA SER A 87 8.12 5.11 -5.23
C SER A 87 6.66 4.69 -5.27
N VAL A 88 6.39 3.45 -5.71
CA VAL A 88 5.02 2.91 -5.81
C VAL A 88 4.34 2.82 -4.45
N ILE A 89 5.09 2.70 -3.34
CA ILE A 89 4.53 2.73 -1.98
C ILE A 89 3.74 4.03 -1.71
N PHE A 90 4.23 5.19 -2.15
CA PHE A 90 3.48 6.45 -2.00
C PHE A 90 2.16 6.44 -2.75
N ILE A 91 2.19 5.94 -3.98
CA ILE A 91 0.98 5.78 -4.81
C ILE A 91 0.01 4.82 -4.14
N ALA A 92 0.50 3.68 -3.62
CA ALA A 92 -0.33 2.70 -2.93
C ALA A 92 -0.98 3.27 -1.66
N ILE A 93 -0.27 4.09 -0.87
CA ILE A 93 -0.83 4.76 0.31
C ILE A 93 -1.97 5.70 -0.10
N ALA A 94 -1.76 6.57 -1.08
CA ALA A 94 -2.79 7.49 -1.56
C ALA A 94 -3.98 6.73 -2.16
N ALA A 95 -3.72 5.71 -2.98
CA ALA A 95 -4.75 4.85 -3.56
C ALA A 95 -5.56 4.10 -2.50
N THR A 96 -4.91 3.64 -1.41
CA THR A 96 -5.57 2.96 -0.29
C THR A 96 -6.56 3.86 0.43
N TYR A 97 -6.21 5.11 0.65
CA TYR A 97 -7.09 6.03 1.40
C TYR A 97 -8.17 6.69 0.55
N THR A 98 -8.01 6.72 -0.77
CA THR A 98 -8.96 7.33 -1.70
C THR A 98 -10.39 6.82 -1.56
N PRO A 99 -10.68 5.49 -1.51
CA PRO A 99 -12.03 4.98 -1.26
C PRO A 99 -12.63 5.50 0.04
N PHE A 100 -11.87 5.50 1.13
CA PHE A 100 -12.37 5.93 2.45
C PHE A 100 -12.70 7.43 2.48
N ILE A 101 -11.92 8.25 1.77
CA ILE A 101 -12.14 9.71 1.68
C ILE A 101 -13.32 10.01 0.76
N LEU A 102 -13.40 9.39 -0.42
CA LEU A 102 -14.38 9.78 -1.44
C LEU A 102 -15.72 9.06 -1.29
N LEU A 103 -15.76 7.84 -0.75
CA LEU A 103 -17.00 7.11 -0.49
C LEU A 103 -17.50 7.33 0.94
N GLY A 104 -16.60 7.50 1.90
CA GLY A 104 -16.93 7.83 3.28
C GLY A 104 -17.30 9.30 3.46
N GLY A 105 -16.64 10.22 2.73
CA GLY A 105 -16.84 11.66 2.76
C GLY A 105 -17.75 12.17 1.65
N ARG A 106 -18.62 13.13 1.96
CA ARG A 106 -19.56 13.71 0.97
C ARG A 106 -19.28 15.18 0.69
N GLY A 107 -18.38 15.82 1.43
CA GLY A 107 -18.12 17.25 1.35
C GLY A 107 -17.02 17.65 0.38
N MET A 108 -16.96 18.94 0.05
CA MET A 108 -15.86 19.53 -0.73
C MET A 108 -14.52 19.39 0.04
N ALA A 109 -14.55 19.47 1.38
CA ALA A 109 -13.38 19.30 2.22
C ALA A 109 -12.69 17.95 2.00
N SER A 110 -13.45 16.84 1.90
CA SER A 110 -12.91 15.52 1.59
C SER A 110 -12.20 15.47 0.24
N ARG A 111 -12.76 16.11 -0.78
CA ARG A 111 -12.15 16.17 -2.12
C ARG A 111 -10.82 16.93 -2.11
N TRP A 112 -10.78 18.09 -1.45
CA TRP A 112 -9.54 18.86 -1.28
C TRP A 112 -8.50 18.08 -0.48
N PHE A 113 -8.93 17.40 0.56
CA PHE A 113 -8.04 16.56 1.36
C PHE A 113 -7.47 15.36 0.55
N CYS A 114 -8.29 14.73 -0.28
CA CYS A 114 -7.83 13.70 -1.23
C CYS A 114 -6.78 14.27 -2.19
N GLY A 115 -7.02 15.48 -2.74
CA GLY A 115 -6.04 16.18 -3.59
C GLY A 115 -4.72 16.45 -2.87
N LEU A 116 -4.76 16.90 -1.61
CA LEU A 116 -3.57 17.10 -0.77
C LEU A 116 -2.80 15.78 -0.56
N LEU A 117 -3.49 14.70 -0.24
CA LEU A 117 -2.89 13.39 -0.04
C LEU A 117 -2.15 12.91 -1.31
N TRP A 118 -2.78 13.07 -2.48
CA TRP A 118 -2.14 12.75 -3.75
C TRP A 118 -0.95 13.66 -4.06
N ALA A 119 -1.04 14.94 -3.78
CA ALA A 119 0.08 15.88 -3.93
C ALA A 119 1.28 15.46 -3.07
N MET A 120 1.05 15.07 -1.81
CA MET A 120 2.08 14.55 -0.92
C MET A 120 2.68 13.23 -1.44
N ALA A 121 1.85 12.33 -1.95
CA ALA A 121 2.32 11.06 -2.54
C ALA A 121 3.20 11.32 -3.77
N LEU A 122 2.79 12.19 -4.68
CA LEU A 122 3.57 12.55 -5.87
C LEU A 122 4.89 13.25 -5.49
N ALA A 123 4.88 14.14 -4.50
CA ALA A 123 6.10 14.73 -3.95
C ALA A 123 7.05 13.65 -3.41
N GLY A 124 6.51 12.64 -2.69
CA GLY A 124 7.26 11.49 -2.23
C GLY A 124 7.88 10.67 -3.36
N VAL A 125 7.16 10.45 -4.46
CA VAL A 125 7.68 9.79 -5.68
C VAL A 125 8.85 10.60 -6.25
N VAL A 126 8.71 11.92 -6.43
CA VAL A 126 9.76 12.81 -6.96
C VAL A 126 11.00 12.75 -6.06
N LEU A 127 10.81 12.81 -4.75
CA LEU A 127 11.91 12.69 -3.78
C LEU A 127 12.65 11.35 -3.92
N LYS A 128 11.92 10.24 -4.08
CA LYS A 128 12.54 8.91 -4.24
C LYS A 128 13.28 8.75 -5.57
N MET A 129 12.74 9.29 -6.64
CA MET A 129 13.37 9.23 -7.95
C MET A 129 14.61 10.13 -8.03
N GLY A 130 14.58 11.32 -7.39
CA GLY A 130 15.65 12.31 -7.46
C GLY A 130 16.73 12.17 -6.38
N PHE A 131 16.35 11.84 -5.14
CA PHE A 131 17.24 11.88 -3.97
C PHE A 131 17.38 10.51 -3.30
N PHE A 132 17.96 9.55 -4.03
CA PHE A 132 18.03 8.15 -3.59
C PHE A 132 19.08 7.87 -2.48
N THR A 133 19.94 8.80 -2.14
CA THR A 133 21.11 8.58 -1.27
C THR A 133 20.82 8.63 0.24
N TRP A 134 19.57 8.66 0.65
CA TRP A 134 19.19 8.78 2.05
C TRP A 134 19.37 7.47 2.83
N SER A 135 19.68 7.58 4.15
CA SER A 135 19.76 6.42 5.03
C SER A 135 18.38 5.73 5.17
N ARG A 136 18.36 4.44 5.53
CA ARG A 136 17.11 3.65 5.69
C ARG A 136 16.04 4.35 6.54
N ARG A 137 16.43 5.06 7.60
CA ARG A 137 15.51 5.80 8.48
C ARG A 137 14.78 6.91 7.71
N PHE A 138 15.49 7.68 6.91
CA PHE A 138 14.91 8.73 6.09
C PHE A 138 14.08 8.18 4.91
N HIS A 139 14.28 6.90 4.54
CA HIS A 139 13.45 6.27 3.53
C HIS A 139 12.03 5.97 4.02
N VAL A 140 11.84 5.66 5.30
CA VAL A 140 10.54 5.20 5.85
C VAL A 140 9.69 6.36 6.38
N MET A 141 10.31 7.40 6.97
CA MET A 141 9.58 8.52 7.58
C MET A 141 8.56 9.18 6.64
N PRO A 142 8.87 9.47 5.35
CA PRO A 142 7.89 10.08 4.46
C PRO A 142 6.65 9.20 4.24
N TYR A 143 6.80 7.86 4.18
CA TYR A 143 5.65 6.95 4.06
C TYR A 143 4.73 7.05 5.27
N LEU A 144 5.33 7.04 6.48
CA LEU A 144 4.57 7.18 7.72
C LEU A 144 3.87 8.54 7.76
N CYS A 145 4.56 9.64 7.38
CA CYS A 145 3.93 10.96 7.32
C CYS A 145 2.68 10.95 6.43
N VAL A 146 2.78 10.44 5.20
CA VAL A 146 1.62 10.38 4.28
C VAL A 146 0.52 9.47 4.84
N ALA A 147 0.88 8.33 5.44
CA ALA A 147 -0.09 7.40 6.02
C ALA A 147 -0.83 8.00 7.23
N TRP A 148 -0.13 8.73 8.10
CA TRP A 148 -0.72 9.33 9.29
C TRP A 148 -1.54 10.58 9.00
N VAL A 149 -1.22 11.34 7.93
CA VAL A 149 -2.00 12.51 7.51
C VAL A 149 -3.46 12.14 7.24
N PHE A 150 -3.74 10.92 6.77
CA PHE A 150 -5.11 10.45 6.56
C PHE A 150 -6.00 10.61 7.82
N PHE A 151 -5.46 10.38 9.02
CA PHE A 151 -6.22 10.51 10.27
C PHE A 151 -6.57 11.96 10.64
N LEU A 152 -6.03 12.93 9.92
CA LEU A 152 -6.37 14.36 10.05
C LEU A 152 -7.51 14.77 9.10
N CYS A 153 -8.09 13.83 8.34
CA CYS A 153 -9.19 14.12 7.43
C CYS A 153 -10.37 14.74 8.18
N PRO A 154 -10.84 15.94 7.83
CA PRO A 154 -11.82 16.69 8.62
C PRO A 154 -13.25 16.18 8.47
N ASP A 155 -13.59 15.55 7.30
CA ASP A 155 -14.98 15.21 6.98
C ASP A 155 -15.10 14.01 6.02
N PRO A 156 -15.78 12.92 6.42
CA PRO A 156 -16.12 12.62 7.80
C PRO A 156 -14.86 12.23 8.57
N PRO A 157 -14.86 12.42 9.88
CA PRO A 157 -13.77 11.90 10.70
C PRO A 157 -13.66 10.39 10.45
N VAL A 158 -12.45 9.90 10.26
CA VAL A 158 -12.12 8.50 9.89
C VAL A 158 -12.80 7.49 10.83
N TRP A 159 -12.95 7.84 12.10
CA TRP A 159 -13.62 6.99 13.11
C TRP A 159 -15.14 6.85 12.92
N ARG A 160 -15.75 7.61 12.00
CA ARG A 160 -17.16 7.47 11.59
C ARG A 160 -17.35 6.55 10.39
N LEU A 161 -16.29 5.94 9.89
CA LEU A 161 -16.42 4.93 8.84
C LEU A 161 -17.29 3.77 9.33
N PRO A 162 -18.18 3.25 8.46
CA PRO A 162 -19.22 2.31 8.87
C PRO A 162 -18.68 0.94 9.27
N GLY A 163 -19.38 0.31 10.21
CA GLY A 163 -19.19 -1.08 10.59
C GLY A 163 -17.76 -1.42 11.01
N THR A 164 -17.18 -2.46 10.38
CA THR A 164 -15.83 -2.94 10.66
C THR A 164 -14.74 -2.21 9.87
N THR A 165 -15.09 -1.23 9.03
CA THR A 165 -14.15 -0.53 8.15
C THR A 165 -13.00 0.12 8.91
N PHE A 166 -13.33 0.92 9.94
CA PHE A 166 -12.31 1.62 10.74
C PHE A 166 -11.37 0.66 11.52
N PRO A 167 -11.88 -0.33 12.27
CA PRO A 167 -11.02 -1.31 12.93
C PRO A 167 -10.07 -2.05 11.98
N LEU A 168 -10.56 -2.46 10.80
CA LEU A 168 -9.73 -3.13 9.79
C LEU A 168 -8.65 -2.20 9.23
N LEU A 169 -8.99 -0.92 9.01
CA LEU A 169 -8.03 0.07 8.54
C LEU A 169 -6.90 0.28 9.57
N VAL A 170 -7.25 0.41 10.85
CA VAL A 170 -6.27 0.55 11.94
C VAL A 170 -5.41 -0.70 12.06
N LEU A 171 -6.01 -1.89 11.98
CA LEU A 171 -5.28 -3.16 12.05
C LEU A 171 -4.27 -3.28 10.90
N GLY A 172 -4.65 -2.90 9.69
CA GLY A 172 -3.73 -2.88 8.54
C GLY A 172 -2.54 -1.94 8.77
N LEU A 173 -2.79 -0.74 9.31
CA LEU A 173 -1.73 0.19 9.67
C LEU A 173 -0.79 -0.38 10.73
N VAL A 174 -1.31 -1.09 11.73
CA VAL A 174 -0.50 -1.78 12.76
C VAL A 174 0.43 -2.81 12.11
N PHE A 175 -0.05 -3.62 11.16
CA PHE A 175 0.80 -4.54 10.43
C PHE A 175 1.93 -3.82 9.67
N TYR A 176 1.64 -2.72 8.99
CA TYR A 176 2.69 -1.93 8.31
C TYR A 176 3.70 -1.36 9.31
N CYS A 177 3.25 -0.84 10.46
CA CYS A 177 4.16 -0.33 11.50
C CYS A 177 5.07 -1.43 12.06
N ILE A 178 4.54 -2.63 12.30
CA ILE A 178 5.34 -3.80 12.71
C ILE A 178 6.34 -4.16 11.60
N GLY A 179 5.90 -4.15 10.34
CA GLY A 179 6.75 -4.38 9.19
C GLY A 179 7.93 -3.42 9.14
N VAL A 180 7.70 -2.12 9.38
CA VAL A 180 8.77 -1.12 9.44
C VAL A 180 9.83 -1.48 10.48
N VAL A 181 9.46 -2.06 11.62
CA VAL A 181 10.43 -2.52 12.64
C VAL A 181 11.37 -3.59 12.08
N PHE A 182 10.85 -4.54 11.30
CA PHE A 182 11.69 -5.56 10.63
C PHE A 182 12.54 -4.92 9.52
N TYR A 183 11.97 -4.08 8.69
CA TYR A 183 12.71 -3.34 7.64
C TYR A 183 13.90 -2.56 8.20
N MET A 184 13.75 -1.97 9.40
CA MET A 184 14.79 -1.20 10.07
C MET A 184 15.89 -2.05 10.70
N ARG A 185 15.73 -3.38 10.75
CA ARG A 185 16.67 -4.33 11.36
C ARG A 185 17.31 -5.28 10.33
N PRO A 186 18.07 -4.80 9.33
CA PRO A 186 18.57 -5.61 8.22
C PRO A 186 19.56 -6.71 8.63
N ARG A 187 20.11 -6.63 9.85
CA ARG A 187 21.00 -7.67 10.41
C ARG A 187 20.24 -8.85 11.02
N MET A 188 18.94 -8.71 11.23
CA MET A 188 18.10 -9.80 11.76
C MET A 188 17.84 -10.82 10.66
N PRO A 189 18.04 -12.13 10.91
CA PRO A 189 17.68 -13.16 9.95
C PRO A 189 16.21 -13.05 9.54
N PHE A 190 15.92 -13.30 8.28
CA PHE A 190 14.57 -13.23 7.70
C PHE A 190 13.90 -11.84 7.81
N SER A 191 14.62 -10.77 8.14
CA SER A 191 14.01 -9.44 8.32
C SER A 191 13.25 -8.96 7.08
N ASN A 192 13.76 -9.23 5.87
CA ASN A 192 13.11 -8.88 4.61
C ASN A 192 11.82 -9.71 4.39
N VAL A 193 11.88 -10.99 4.69
CA VAL A 193 10.72 -11.90 4.61
C VAL A 193 9.61 -11.45 5.55
N LEU A 194 9.96 -11.16 6.81
CA LEU A 194 9.00 -10.67 7.81
C LEU A 194 8.41 -9.30 7.42
N TRP A 195 9.22 -8.42 6.84
CA TRP A 195 8.72 -7.18 6.26
C TRP A 195 7.63 -7.44 5.20
N HIS A 196 7.88 -8.33 4.23
CA HIS A 196 6.92 -8.63 3.19
C HIS A 196 5.67 -9.36 3.72
N VAL A 197 5.82 -10.24 4.70
CA VAL A 197 4.67 -10.86 5.41
C VAL A 197 3.77 -9.77 6.00
N MET A 198 4.35 -8.81 6.72
CA MET A 198 3.57 -7.72 7.33
C MET A 198 2.92 -6.83 6.27
N VAL A 199 3.59 -6.59 5.14
CA VAL A 199 3.01 -5.84 4.00
C VAL A 199 1.81 -6.58 3.41
N VAL A 200 1.90 -7.89 3.20
CA VAL A 200 0.79 -8.71 2.69
C VAL A 200 -0.39 -8.74 3.66
N LEU A 201 -0.13 -8.90 4.96
CA LEU A 201 -1.18 -8.86 6.00
C LEU A 201 -1.84 -7.47 6.07
N GLY A 202 -1.06 -6.40 6.03
CA GLY A 202 -1.57 -5.03 6.01
C GLY A 202 -2.42 -4.75 4.77
N ALA A 203 -1.94 -5.15 3.59
CA ALA A 203 -2.68 -4.99 2.33
C ALA A 203 -3.98 -5.80 2.34
N GLY A 204 -3.95 -7.05 2.78
CA GLY A 204 -5.15 -7.91 2.89
C GLY A 204 -6.18 -7.35 3.86
N THR A 205 -5.73 -6.82 5.00
CA THR A 205 -6.62 -6.18 5.99
C THR A 205 -7.23 -4.88 5.46
N HIS A 206 -6.46 -4.05 4.77
CA HIS A 206 -6.99 -2.85 4.11
C HIS A 206 -7.94 -3.22 2.96
N MET A 207 -7.67 -4.30 2.24
CA MET A 207 -8.57 -4.83 1.21
C MET A 207 -9.93 -5.24 1.80
N ALA A 208 -9.92 -5.91 2.95
CA ALA A 208 -11.13 -6.23 3.69
C ALA A 208 -11.87 -4.95 4.15
N ALA A 209 -11.14 -3.90 4.56
CA ALA A 209 -11.73 -2.61 4.92
C ALA A 209 -12.42 -1.92 3.72
N VAL A 210 -11.78 -1.91 2.54
CA VAL A 210 -12.39 -1.39 1.30
C VAL A 210 -13.64 -2.20 0.93
N GLY A 211 -13.56 -3.53 1.02
CA GLY A 211 -14.72 -4.40 0.77
C GLY A 211 -15.88 -4.12 1.72
N ALA A 212 -15.61 -3.96 3.02
CA ALA A 212 -16.63 -3.60 4.01
C ALA A 212 -17.31 -2.25 3.68
N LEU A 213 -16.52 -1.27 3.22
CA LEU A 213 -17.04 0.02 2.80
C LEU A 213 -17.94 -0.09 1.56
N LEU A 214 -17.52 -0.83 0.52
CA LEU A 214 -18.31 -1.05 -0.70
C LEU A 214 -19.64 -1.75 -0.38
N LEU A 215 -19.61 -2.79 0.44
CA LEU A 215 -20.82 -3.51 0.85
C LEU A 215 -21.76 -2.61 1.66
N TYR A 216 -21.23 -1.69 2.44
CA TYR A 216 -22.05 -0.70 3.14
C TYR A 216 -22.69 0.29 2.17
N CYS A 217 -21.92 0.85 1.21
CA CYS A 217 -22.45 1.75 0.19
C CYS A 217 -23.54 1.09 -0.66
N ALA A 218 -23.39 -0.18 -1.00
CA ALA A 218 -24.41 -0.93 -1.74
C ALA A 218 -25.73 -1.10 -0.98
N ARG A 219 -25.68 -1.17 0.35
CA ARG A 219 -26.88 -1.31 1.21
C ARG A 219 -27.55 0.03 1.56
N THR A 220 -26.79 1.11 1.49
CA THR A 220 -27.24 2.47 1.82
C THR A 220 -26.97 3.40 0.64
N PRO A 221 -27.70 3.26 -0.48
CA PRO A 221 -27.50 4.13 -1.63
C PRO A 221 -27.70 5.59 -1.20
N PRO A 222 -26.95 6.53 -1.78
CA PRO A 222 -27.07 7.94 -1.46
C PRO A 222 -28.52 8.37 -1.72
N MET A 223 -29.18 8.90 -0.69
CA MET A 223 -30.44 9.61 -0.89
C MET A 223 -30.13 10.81 -1.78
N GLY A 224 -30.71 10.82 -2.98
CA GLY A 224 -30.50 11.75 -4.05
C GLY A 224 -30.75 13.20 -3.69
#